data_0744149882c0f144d1901f14c2b49203
#
_entry.id   0744149882c0f144d1901f14c2b49203
#
_cell.length_a   1.000
_cell.length_b   1.000
_cell.length_c   1.000
_cell.angle_alpha   90.00
_cell.angle_beta   90.00
_cell.angle_gamma   90.00
#
_symmetry.space_group_name_H-M   'P 1'
#
loop_
_entity.id
_entity.type
_entity.pdbx_description
1 polymer ?
#
loop_
_entity_poly.entity_id
_entity_poly.type
_entity_poly.pdbx_seq_one_letter_code
_entity_poly.pdbx_strand_id
1 'polypeptide(L)'
;ADREGTRYLMLAAGCGVTPIMSMTRWLLNNQPKADITVIFNIREQSQFIFEKEWLELANAYPYNLNFIMMPKLPDDKGIFSGRISQEKLAALVPDIASRTVMCCGPNSYMEDTARFAKNLGVCAENIFMERFGDEPMCVDEAQQLTMTIRHPLKQINIPVGMTLLTAMEENSVPVLAACRAGVCGSCKTRIVKGDYEVTSTSTLTADEIAQGYVLACSCRLTGDVELA
;
A
#
# COMPACT_ATOMS: atom_id res chain seq x y z
N ALA A 1 -30.57 0.15 19.30
CA ALA A 1 -30.43 1.57 19.48
C ALA A 1 -29.82 2.13 18.20
N ASP A 2 -30.59 2.93 17.47
CA ASP A 2 -30.17 3.58 16.24
C ASP A 2 -29.00 4.51 16.54
N ARG A 3 -27.78 4.12 16.14
CA ARG A 3 -26.64 5.03 16.14
C ARG A 3 -26.79 5.94 14.93
N GLU A 4 -27.34 7.14 15.14
CA GLU A 4 -27.41 8.22 14.14
C GLU A 4 -26.00 8.78 13.84
N GLY A 5 -25.10 7.98 13.33
CA GLY A 5 -23.75 8.42 12.98
C GLY A 5 -23.27 7.74 11.70
N THR A 6 -22.45 8.42 10.92
CA THR A 6 -21.80 7.81 9.76
C THR A 6 -20.85 6.70 10.21
N ARG A 7 -20.92 5.56 9.52
CA ARG A 7 -20.07 4.40 9.80
C ARG A 7 -18.96 4.32 8.78
N TYR A 8 -17.75 4.17 9.27
CA TYR A 8 -16.55 4.10 8.44
C TYR A 8 -15.83 2.75 8.64
N LEU A 9 -15.34 2.22 7.54
CA LEU A 9 -14.36 1.14 7.54
C LEU A 9 -13.10 1.65 6.86
N MET A 10 -12.00 1.65 7.59
CA MET A 10 -10.71 2.11 7.10
C MET A 10 -9.74 0.94 7.00
N LEU A 11 -9.23 0.70 5.79
CA LEU A 11 -8.37 -0.42 5.46
C LEU A 11 -6.98 0.11 5.11
N ALA A 12 -5.98 -0.31 5.85
CA ALA A 12 -4.60 0.13 5.67
C ALA A 12 -3.63 -1.04 5.51
N ALA A 13 -2.62 -0.87 4.66
CA ALA A 13 -1.47 -1.78 4.63
C ALA A 13 -0.16 -0.99 4.47
N GLY A 14 0.84 -1.31 5.29
CA GLY A 14 2.14 -0.64 5.29
C GLY A 14 2.01 0.87 5.51
N CYS A 15 2.69 1.68 4.68
CA CYS A 15 2.64 3.14 4.78
C CYS A 15 1.26 3.75 4.46
N GLY A 16 0.35 2.99 3.86
CA GLY A 16 -1.05 3.40 3.67
C GLY A 16 -1.80 3.73 4.96
N VAL A 17 -1.23 3.38 6.11
CA VAL A 17 -1.77 3.78 7.41
C VAL A 17 -1.68 5.29 7.67
N THR A 18 -0.81 6.03 7.00
CA THR A 18 -0.60 7.46 7.25
C THR A 18 -1.84 8.31 6.93
N PRO A 19 -2.47 8.22 5.74
CA PRO A 19 -3.72 8.93 5.48
C PRO A 19 -4.88 8.38 6.34
N ILE A 20 -4.90 7.08 6.61
CA ILE A 20 -5.92 6.48 7.48
C ILE A 20 -5.84 7.05 8.90
N MET A 21 -4.64 7.21 9.47
CA MET A 21 -4.45 7.88 10.75
C MET A 21 -4.94 9.34 10.70
N SER A 22 -4.58 10.08 9.67
CA SER A 22 -5.00 11.47 9.49
C SER A 22 -6.54 11.61 9.45
N MET A 23 -7.20 10.78 8.64
CA MET A 23 -8.67 10.76 8.54
C MET A 23 -9.33 10.33 9.86
N THR A 24 -8.79 9.33 10.54
CA THR A 24 -9.30 8.87 11.83
C THR A 24 -9.25 9.97 12.88
N ARG A 25 -8.12 10.67 13.01
CA ARG A 25 -7.99 11.84 13.91
C ARG A 25 -9.04 12.91 13.61
N TRP A 26 -9.20 13.23 12.32
CA TRP A 26 -10.16 14.25 11.91
C TRP A 26 -11.59 13.85 12.26
N LEU A 27 -11.98 12.62 11.97
CA LEU A 27 -13.33 12.11 12.24
C LEU A 27 -13.61 12.07 13.74
N LEU A 28 -12.69 11.56 14.56
CA LEU A 28 -12.87 11.52 16.02
C LEU A 28 -13.04 12.93 16.63
N ASN A 29 -12.35 13.93 16.08
CA ASN A 29 -12.44 15.31 16.56
C ASN A 29 -13.68 16.07 16.05
N ASN A 30 -14.17 15.75 14.85
CA ASN A 30 -15.19 16.55 14.18
C ASN A 30 -16.56 15.83 14.07
N GLN A 31 -16.59 14.52 14.24
CA GLN A 31 -17.81 13.70 14.17
C GLN A 31 -17.96 12.81 15.42
N PRO A 32 -18.43 13.36 16.53
CA PRO A 32 -18.47 12.64 17.82
C PRO A 32 -19.39 11.42 17.85
N LYS A 33 -20.24 11.24 16.83
CA LYS A 33 -21.11 10.06 16.66
C LYS A 33 -20.59 9.08 15.61
N ALA A 34 -19.43 9.32 15.00
CA ALA A 34 -18.87 8.41 14.01
C ALA A 34 -18.57 7.03 14.66
N ASP A 35 -18.86 5.97 13.90
CA ASP A 35 -18.46 4.59 14.21
C ASP A 35 -17.36 4.19 13.23
N ILE A 36 -16.13 4.07 13.72
CA ILE A 36 -14.95 3.87 12.89
C ILE A 36 -14.35 2.50 13.23
N THR A 37 -14.25 1.64 12.22
CA THR A 37 -13.45 0.43 12.30
C THR A 37 -12.21 0.61 11.43
N VAL A 38 -11.02 0.43 12.02
CA VAL A 38 -9.73 0.45 11.31
C VAL A 38 -9.15 -0.94 11.29
N ILE A 39 -8.79 -1.46 10.12
CA ILE A 39 -8.04 -2.70 9.97
C ILE A 39 -6.69 -2.37 9.35
N PHE A 40 -5.61 -2.59 10.10
CA PHE A 40 -4.25 -2.31 9.67
C PHE A 40 -3.46 -3.61 9.47
N ASN A 41 -3.17 -3.94 8.22
CA ASN A 41 -2.36 -5.10 7.84
C ASN A 41 -0.87 -4.75 7.86
N ILE A 42 -0.09 -5.52 8.60
CA ILE A 42 1.37 -5.39 8.67
C ILE A 42 2.05 -6.74 8.39
N ARG A 43 3.29 -6.71 7.88
CA ARG A 43 4.07 -7.94 7.66
C ARG A 43 4.69 -8.43 8.98
N GLU A 44 5.22 -7.52 9.77
CA GLU A 44 5.91 -7.80 11.02
C GLU A 44 5.51 -6.78 12.08
N GLN A 45 5.54 -7.17 13.35
CA GLN A 45 5.22 -6.30 14.48
C GLN A 45 6.09 -5.03 14.52
N SER A 46 7.36 -5.14 14.10
CA SER A 46 8.29 -4.01 13.99
C SER A 46 7.84 -2.91 13.00
N GLN A 47 6.90 -3.24 12.11
CA GLN A 47 6.33 -2.31 11.12
C GLN A 47 5.02 -1.67 11.59
N PHE A 48 4.71 -1.74 12.87
CA PHE A 48 3.51 -1.13 13.43
C PHE A 48 3.70 0.39 13.57
N ILE A 49 3.44 1.10 12.48
CA ILE A 49 3.54 2.56 12.39
C ILE A 49 2.47 3.20 13.28
N PHE A 50 2.86 4.20 14.10
CA PHE A 50 2.00 4.90 15.07
C PHE A 50 1.41 4.00 16.17
N GLU A 51 2.07 2.90 16.55
CA GLU A 51 1.57 1.95 17.55
C GLU A 51 1.03 2.64 18.81
N LYS A 52 1.86 3.45 19.45
CA LYS A 52 1.49 4.15 20.68
C LYS A 52 0.22 4.99 20.50
N GLU A 53 0.14 5.72 19.38
CA GLU A 53 -0.99 6.61 19.12
C GLU A 53 -2.27 5.83 18.81
N TRP A 54 -2.21 4.72 18.07
CA TRP A 54 -3.37 3.86 17.86
C TRP A 54 -3.95 3.33 19.16
N LEU A 55 -3.08 2.90 20.08
CA LEU A 55 -3.50 2.41 21.39
C LEU A 55 -4.09 3.54 22.25
N GLU A 56 -3.52 4.73 22.22
CA GLU A 56 -4.05 5.91 22.92
C GLU A 56 -5.42 6.32 22.37
N LEU A 57 -5.60 6.37 21.03
CA LEU A 57 -6.88 6.69 20.40
C LEU A 57 -7.95 5.64 20.72
N ALA A 58 -7.63 4.36 20.63
CA ALA A 58 -8.58 3.28 20.95
C ALA A 58 -9.04 3.34 22.41
N ASN A 59 -8.14 3.69 23.32
CA ASN A 59 -8.46 3.90 24.74
C ASN A 59 -9.30 5.16 24.97
N ALA A 60 -9.00 6.26 24.28
CA ALA A 60 -9.70 7.53 24.45
C ALA A 60 -11.11 7.49 23.84
N TYR A 61 -11.32 6.70 22.77
CA TYR A 61 -12.58 6.62 22.03
C TYR A 61 -13.15 5.18 21.92
N PRO A 62 -13.35 4.47 23.05
CA PRO A 62 -13.70 3.04 23.05
C PRO A 62 -15.07 2.73 22.41
N TYR A 63 -15.93 3.73 22.28
CA TYR A 63 -17.26 3.58 21.67
C TYR A 63 -17.32 4.01 20.21
N ASN A 64 -16.28 4.71 19.72
CA ASN A 64 -16.22 5.28 18.38
C ASN A 64 -15.19 4.59 17.49
N LEU A 65 -14.10 4.08 18.07
CA LEU A 65 -12.99 3.51 17.34
C LEU A 65 -12.79 2.04 17.73
N ASN A 66 -12.98 1.16 16.77
CA ASN A 66 -12.56 -0.24 16.82
C ASN A 66 -11.28 -0.39 15.98
N PHE A 67 -10.14 -0.56 16.63
CA PHE A 67 -8.84 -0.72 15.96
C PHE A 67 -8.40 -2.18 15.98
N ILE A 68 -8.13 -2.73 14.78
CA ILE A 68 -7.70 -4.11 14.56
C ILE A 68 -6.37 -4.10 13.83
N MET A 69 -5.31 -4.55 14.48
CA MET A 69 -4.03 -4.80 13.86
C MET A 69 -3.96 -6.27 13.40
N MET A 70 -3.58 -6.49 12.14
CA MET A 70 -3.46 -7.82 11.54
C MET A 70 -2.04 -8.08 11.06
N PRO A 71 -1.18 -8.67 11.90
CA PRO A 71 0.18 -9.05 11.51
C PRO A 71 0.14 -10.32 10.63
N LYS A 72 1.11 -10.46 9.73
CA LYS A 72 1.36 -11.72 9.05
C LYS A 72 2.08 -12.67 10.02
N LEU A 73 1.43 -13.77 10.37
CA LEU A 73 2.01 -14.82 11.22
C LEU A 73 2.35 -16.05 10.37
N PRO A 74 3.31 -16.90 10.83
CA PRO A 74 3.68 -18.13 10.10
C PRO A 74 2.49 -19.06 9.85
N ASP A 75 1.54 -19.13 10.80
CA ASP A 75 0.30 -19.90 10.71
C ASP A 75 -0.91 -18.98 10.54
N ASP A 76 -1.12 -18.46 9.34
CA ASP A 76 -2.20 -17.49 9.00
C ASP A 76 -3.63 -18.02 9.10
N LYS A 77 -3.94 -18.85 10.11
CA LYS A 77 -5.26 -19.44 10.32
C LYS A 77 -6.21 -18.59 11.19
N GLY A 78 -5.69 -17.54 11.82
CA GLY A 78 -6.47 -16.65 12.69
C GLY A 78 -7.26 -15.59 11.91
N ILE A 79 -8.42 -15.18 12.48
CA ILE A 79 -9.22 -14.08 11.94
C ILE A 79 -8.51 -12.72 12.06
N PHE A 80 -7.64 -12.57 13.05
CA PHE A 80 -6.88 -11.35 13.36
C PHE A 80 -5.43 -11.41 12.85
N SER A 81 -5.11 -12.30 11.91
CA SER A 81 -3.77 -12.42 11.37
C SER A 81 -3.79 -12.63 9.87
N GLY A 82 -2.66 -12.40 9.22
CA GLY A 82 -2.48 -12.61 7.78
C GLY A 82 -3.08 -11.53 6.90
N ARG A 83 -3.11 -11.80 5.61
CA ARG A 83 -3.72 -10.91 4.63
C ARG A 83 -5.24 -10.90 4.80
N ILE A 84 -5.84 -9.71 4.67
CA ILE A 84 -7.30 -9.60 4.65
C ILE A 84 -7.88 -10.44 3.51
N SER A 85 -8.99 -11.13 3.77
CA SER A 85 -9.81 -11.86 2.79
C SER A 85 -11.26 -11.44 2.92
N GLN A 86 -12.08 -11.82 1.95
CA GLN A 86 -13.52 -11.52 1.98
C GLN A 86 -14.20 -12.13 3.21
N GLU A 87 -13.84 -13.35 3.57
CA GLU A 87 -14.39 -14.08 4.72
C GLU A 87 -14.00 -13.38 6.04
N LYS A 88 -12.72 -13.00 6.17
CA LYS A 88 -12.23 -12.25 7.34
C LYS A 88 -12.93 -10.90 7.45
N LEU A 89 -13.08 -10.19 6.32
CA LEU A 89 -13.74 -8.91 6.29
C LEU A 89 -15.21 -9.00 6.71
N ALA A 90 -15.94 -9.99 6.20
CA ALA A 90 -17.33 -10.26 6.59
C ALA A 90 -17.48 -10.60 8.08
N ALA A 91 -16.54 -11.36 8.63
CA ALA A 91 -16.57 -11.76 10.04
C ALA A 91 -16.19 -10.62 11.00
N LEU A 92 -15.20 -9.78 10.62
CA LEU A 92 -14.72 -8.64 11.42
C LEU A 92 -15.67 -7.44 11.36
N VAL A 93 -16.38 -7.26 10.24
CA VAL A 93 -17.26 -6.12 9.98
C VAL A 93 -18.58 -6.62 9.38
N PRO A 94 -19.46 -7.24 10.18
CA PRO A 94 -20.71 -7.83 9.67
C PRO A 94 -21.68 -6.82 9.04
N ASP A 95 -21.56 -5.55 9.40
CA ASP A 95 -22.38 -4.43 8.90
C ASP A 95 -21.69 -3.64 7.76
N ILE A 96 -20.69 -4.23 7.11
CA ILE A 96 -19.86 -3.58 6.09
C ILE A 96 -20.67 -2.90 4.98
N ALA A 97 -21.78 -3.49 4.55
CA ALA A 97 -22.66 -2.95 3.49
C ALA A 97 -23.20 -1.54 3.81
N SER A 98 -23.26 -1.17 5.09
CA SER A 98 -23.73 0.14 5.57
C SER A 98 -22.60 1.14 5.84
N ARG A 99 -21.35 0.79 5.55
CA ARG A 99 -20.18 1.61 5.86
C ARG A 99 -19.62 2.32 4.63
N THR A 100 -19.07 3.51 4.86
CA THR A 100 -18.16 4.15 3.92
C THR A 100 -16.78 3.51 4.07
N VAL A 101 -16.24 2.96 2.98
CA VAL A 101 -14.96 2.26 2.97
C VAL A 101 -13.88 3.18 2.44
N MET A 102 -12.80 3.35 3.20
CA MET A 102 -11.60 4.07 2.80
C MET A 102 -10.41 3.13 2.85
N CYS A 103 -9.63 3.07 1.78
CA CYS A 103 -8.53 2.12 1.65
C CYS A 103 -7.26 2.80 1.14
N CYS A 104 -6.12 2.49 1.77
CA CYS A 104 -4.80 2.90 1.30
C CYS A 104 -3.76 1.81 1.58
N GLY A 105 -2.91 1.56 0.58
CA GLY A 105 -1.87 0.54 0.64
C GLY A 105 -1.33 0.19 -0.74
N PRO A 106 -0.63 -0.96 -0.89
CA PRO A 106 -0.21 -1.46 -2.18
C PRO A 106 -1.39 -1.66 -3.15
N ASN A 107 -1.18 -1.45 -4.46
CA ASN A 107 -2.25 -1.55 -5.46
C ASN A 107 -3.04 -2.86 -5.36
N SER A 108 -2.37 -4.01 -5.32
CA SER A 108 -3.03 -5.31 -5.18
C SER A 108 -3.87 -5.45 -3.90
N TYR A 109 -3.45 -4.80 -2.80
CA TYR A 109 -4.22 -4.77 -1.55
C TYR A 109 -5.49 -3.95 -1.71
N MET A 110 -5.38 -2.77 -2.32
CA MET A 110 -6.53 -1.88 -2.56
C MET A 110 -7.56 -2.50 -3.53
N GLU A 111 -7.09 -3.13 -4.60
CA GLU A 111 -7.95 -3.82 -5.57
C GLU A 111 -8.70 -4.99 -4.94
N ASP A 112 -7.99 -5.83 -4.17
CA ASP A 112 -8.61 -6.94 -3.46
C ASP A 112 -9.65 -6.44 -2.45
N THR A 113 -9.30 -5.46 -1.61
CA THR A 113 -10.21 -4.94 -0.58
C THR A 113 -11.44 -4.26 -1.17
N ALA A 114 -11.28 -3.49 -2.27
CA ALA A 114 -12.40 -2.90 -2.98
C ALA A 114 -13.33 -3.95 -3.59
N ARG A 115 -12.78 -5.01 -4.18
CA ARG A 115 -13.51 -6.15 -4.71
C ARG A 115 -14.28 -6.88 -3.60
N PHE A 116 -13.64 -7.15 -2.47
CA PHE A 116 -14.29 -7.79 -1.31
C PHE A 116 -15.42 -6.93 -0.76
N ALA A 117 -15.21 -5.62 -0.60
CA ALA A 117 -16.23 -4.69 -0.12
C ALA A 117 -17.46 -4.66 -1.05
N LYS A 118 -17.25 -4.60 -2.38
CA LYS A 118 -18.34 -4.69 -3.37
C LYS A 118 -19.11 -6.01 -3.26
N ASN A 119 -18.42 -7.13 -3.16
CA ASN A 119 -19.02 -8.45 -3.03
C ASN A 119 -19.83 -8.59 -1.73
N LEU A 120 -19.47 -7.85 -0.68
CA LEU A 120 -20.18 -7.79 0.60
C LEU A 120 -21.26 -6.70 0.66
N GLY A 121 -21.60 -6.10 -0.47
CA GLY A 121 -22.75 -5.21 -0.62
C GLY A 121 -22.48 -3.71 -0.44
N VAL A 122 -21.21 -3.28 -0.38
CA VAL A 122 -20.90 -1.85 -0.36
C VAL A 122 -21.13 -1.25 -1.74
N CYS A 123 -21.89 -0.15 -1.81
CA CYS A 123 -22.09 0.61 -3.05
C CYS A 123 -20.76 1.21 -3.54
N ALA A 124 -20.55 1.22 -4.85
CA ALA A 124 -19.27 1.67 -5.43
C ALA A 124 -18.91 3.12 -5.07
N GLU A 125 -19.92 4.00 -4.95
CA GLU A 125 -19.79 5.39 -4.53
C GLU A 125 -19.33 5.56 -3.07
N ASN A 126 -19.41 4.52 -2.27
CA ASN A 126 -18.99 4.51 -0.87
C ASN A 126 -17.60 3.84 -0.68
N ILE A 127 -16.87 3.56 -1.76
CA ILE A 127 -15.53 2.98 -1.72
C ILE A 127 -14.53 4.01 -2.24
N PHE A 128 -13.66 4.48 -1.36
CA PHE A 128 -12.63 5.47 -1.65
C PHE A 128 -11.24 4.85 -1.47
N MET A 129 -10.35 5.11 -2.43
CA MET A 129 -8.97 4.63 -2.41
C MET A 129 -8.02 5.81 -2.58
N GLU A 130 -7.03 5.92 -1.70
CA GLU A 130 -5.91 6.84 -1.87
C GLU A 130 -4.70 6.07 -2.38
N ARG A 131 -4.22 6.42 -3.58
CA ARG A 131 -3.07 5.80 -4.22
C ARG A 131 -1.83 6.66 -3.99
N PHE A 132 -0.72 6.00 -3.60
CA PHE A 132 0.58 6.64 -3.60
C PHE A 132 1.27 6.38 -4.94
N GLY A 133 1.63 7.43 -5.65
CA GLY A 133 2.25 7.36 -6.95
C GLY A 133 1.28 7.50 -8.13
N ASP A 134 1.84 7.57 -9.32
CA ASP A 134 1.09 7.70 -10.55
C ASP A 134 0.20 6.48 -10.82
N GLU A 135 -0.92 6.71 -11.51
CA GLU A 135 -1.75 5.61 -12.02
C GLU A 135 -0.90 4.63 -12.85
N PRO A 136 -1.21 3.33 -12.81
CA PRO A 136 -0.53 2.38 -13.67
C PRO A 136 -0.75 2.82 -15.13
N MET A 137 0.28 3.38 -15.76
CA MET A 137 0.28 3.52 -17.20
C MET A 137 0.14 2.12 -17.81
N CYS A 138 -0.52 2.03 -18.97
CA CYS A 138 -0.70 0.78 -19.70
C CYS A 138 0.64 0.06 -19.82
N VAL A 139 0.78 -1.05 -19.10
CA VAL A 139 1.89 -1.97 -19.29
C VAL A 139 1.61 -2.73 -20.58
N ASP A 140 2.50 -2.66 -21.54
CA ASP A 140 2.37 -3.42 -22.78
C ASP A 140 2.92 -4.84 -22.55
N GLU A 141 2.04 -5.76 -22.21
CA GLU A 141 2.41 -7.17 -22.00
C GLU A 141 2.94 -7.85 -23.27
N ALA A 142 2.66 -7.30 -24.45
CA ALA A 142 3.12 -7.84 -25.72
C ALA A 142 4.58 -7.47 -26.01
N GLN A 143 5.07 -6.37 -25.41
CA GLN A 143 6.47 -5.94 -25.56
C GLN A 143 7.26 -6.24 -24.29
N GLN A 144 8.33 -7.02 -24.45
CA GLN A 144 9.21 -7.41 -23.35
C GLN A 144 10.56 -6.69 -23.47
N LEU A 145 11.10 -6.33 -22.33
CA LEU A 145 12.47 -5.83 -22.19
C LEU A 145 13.26 -6.71 -21.21
N THR A 146 14.58 -6.64 -21.27
CA THR A 146 15.46 -7.42 -20.40
C THR A 146 16.01 -6.55 -19.27
N MET A 147 15.72 -6.94 -18.03
CA MET A 147 16.38 -6.40 -16.85
C MET A 147 17.53 -7.32 -16.45
N THR A 148 18.76 -6.83 -16.52
CA THR A 148 19.97 -7.55 -16.12
C THR A 148 20.46 -7.07 -14.76
N ILE A 149 20.69 -7.97 -13.84
CA ILE A 149 21.29 -7.71 -12.52
C ILE A 149 22.72 -8.24 -12.56
N ARG A 150 23.70 -7.44 -12.13
CA ARG A 150 25.12 -7.83 -12.19
C ARG A 150 25.53 -8.78 -11.07
N HIS A 151 24.94 -8.65 -9.89
CA HIS A 151 25.38 -9.40 -8.71
C HIS A 151 24.18 -9.88 -7.86
N PRO A 152 23.82 -11.20 -7.86
CA PRO A 152 24.30 -12.24 -8.77
C PRO A 152 23.80 -12.00 -10.20
N LEU A 153 24.54 -12.47 -11.20
CA LEU A 153 24.15 -12.29 -12.60
C LEU A 153 22.80 -12.98 -12.85
N LYS A 154 21.79 -12.20 -13.17
CA LYS A 154 20.43 -12.67 -13.46
C LYS A 154 19.82 -11.82 -14.57
N GLN A 155 19.20 -12.46 -15.56
CA GLN A 155 18.42 -11.79 -16.60
C GLN A 155 16.94 -12.12 -16.42
N ILE A 156 16.10 -11.12 -16.54
CA ILE A 156 14.67 -11.22 -16.28
C ILE A 156 13.95 -10.47 -17.40
N ASN A 157 12.98 -11.12 -18.05
CA ASN A 157 12.12 -10.47 -19.01
C ASN A 157 10.95 -9.85 -18.28
N ILE A 158 10.68 -8.58 -18.54
CA ILE A 158 9.61 -7.81 -17.93
C ILE A 158 8.86 -7.00 -18.99
N PRO A 159 7.56 -6.73 -18.82
CA PRO A 159 6.79 -5.91 -19.75
C PRO A 159 7.30 -4.46 -19.79
N VAL A 160 7.25 -3.85 -20.96
CA VAL A 160 7.56 -2.42 -21.15
C VAL A 160 6.58 -1.55 -20.36
N GLY A 161 7.09 -0.49 -19.73
CA GLY A 161 6.29 0.43 -18.91
C GLY A 161 6.11 0.01 -17.46
N MET A 162 6.57 -1.18 -17.07
CA MET A 162 6.57 -1.61 -15.66
C MET A 162 7.51 -0.71 -14.83
N THR A 163 7.14 -0.43 -13.58
CA THR A 163 8.06 0.28 -12.68
C THR A 163 9.21 -0.64 -12.28
N LEU A 164 10.39 -0.08 -12.10
CA LEU A 164 11.55 -0.84 -11.63
C LEU A 164 11.27 -1.53 -10.29
N LEU A 165 10.54 -0.86 -9.38
CA LEU A 165 10.16 -1.45 -8.09
C LEU A 165 9.29 -2.70 -8.28
N THR A 166 8.25 -2.63 -9.12
CA THR A 166 7.36 -3.76 -9.39
C THR A 166 8.15 -4.91 -10.02
N ALA A 167 8.99 -4.62 -11.02
CA ALA A 167 9.84 -5.62 -11.67
C ALA A 167 10.77 -6.34 -10.67
N MET A 168 11.37 -5.59 -9.73
CA MET A 168 12.23 -6.17 -8.70
C MET A 168 11.45 -7.05 -7.72
N GLU A 169 10.29 -6.58 -7.22
CA GLU A 169 9.47 -7.31 -6.25
C GLU A 169 8.90 -8.60 -6.82
N GLU A 170 8.34 -8.56 -8.02
CA GLU A 170 7.76 -9.74 -8.68
C GLU A 170 8.80 -10.83 -8.99
N ASN A 171 10.03 -10.41 -9.22
CA ASN A 171 11.13 -11.32 -9.54
C ASN A 171 12.03 -11.64 -8.35
N SER A 172 11.61 -11.30 -7.13
CA SER A 172 12.35 -11.57 -5.89
C SER A 172 13.75 -10.95 -5.86
N VAL A 173 13.92 -9.80 -6.51
CA VAL A 173 15.15 -8.99 -6.43
C VAL A 173 15.06 -8.13 -5.17
N PRO A 174 16.04 -8.18 -4.27
CA PRO A 174 16.00 -7.43 -3.02
C PRO A 174 15.90 -5.92 -3.26
N VAL A 175 14.88 -5.28 -2.69
CA VAL A 175 14.69 -3.84 -2.71
C VAL A 175 13.93 -3.42 -1.46
N LEU A 176 14.34 -2.30 -0.86
CA LEU A 176 13.60 -1.67 0.22
C LEU A 176 12.54 -0.72 -0.36
N ALA A 177 11.29 -0.87 0.02
CA ALA A 177 10.23 0.03 -0.40
C ALA A 177 9.36 0.43 0.79
N ALA A 178 9.13 1.75 0.94
CA ALA A 178 8.25 2.28 1.98
C ALA A 178 7.08 3.06 1.36
N CYS A 179 7.27 4.32 0.96
CA CYS A 179 6.17 5.18 0.51
C CYS A 179 5.58 4.82 -0.86
N ARG A 180 6.34 4.23 -1.77
CA ARG A 180 5.97 3.90 -3.17
C ARG A 180 5.53 5.11 -4.02
N ALA A 181 5.83 6.32 -3.56
CA ALA A 181 5.42 7.60 -4.15
C ALA A 181 6.61 8.50 -4.55
N GLY A 182 7.81 7.95 -4.61
CA GLY A 182 9.00 8.71 -5.03
C GLY A 182 9.47 9.80 -4.05
N VAL A 183 9.10 9.73 -2.75
CA VAL A 183 9.38 10.83 -1.80
C VAL A 183 10.20 10.44 -0.57
N CYS A 184 10.41 9.15 -0.29
CA CYS A 184 11.11 8.74 0.95
C CYS A 184 12.55 8.26 0.73
N GLY A 185 12.95 7.96 -0.50
CA GLY A 185 14.30 7.50 -0.81
C GLY A 185 14.60 6.03 -0.50
N SER A 186 13.69 5.28 0.15
CA SER A 186 13.96 3.91 0.59
C SER A 186 14.25 2.94 -0.56
N CYS A 187 13.66 3.15 -1.74
CA CYS A 187 13.82 2.30 -2.91
C CYS A 187 14.93 2.76 -3.87
N LYS A 188 15.92 3.48 -3.35
CA LYS A 188 17.05 3.94 -4.15
C LYS A 188 17.82 2.77 -4.76
N THR A 189 17.90 2.75 -6.10
CA THR A 189 18.51 1.70 -6.89
C THR A 189 19.39 2.31 -7.97
N ARG A 190 20.50 1.67 -8.31
CA ARG A 190 21.41 2.15 -9.35
C ARG A 190 21.22 1.40 -10.65
N ILE A 191 20.87 2.16 -11.70
CA ILE A 191 20.88 1.70 -13.10
C ILE A 191 22.23 2.08 -13.70
N VAL A 192 22.93 1.10 -14.25
CA VAL A 192 24.26 1.30 -14.85
C VAL A 192 24.15 1.65 -16.32
N LYS A 193 23.12 1.07 -16.98
CA LYS A 193 22.87 1.27 -18.40
C LYS A 193 21.41 0.97 -18.70
N GLY A 194 20.83 1.66 -19.69
CA GLY A 194 19.52 1.35 -20.25
C GLY A 194 18.61 2.56 -20.36
N ASP A 195 17.39 2.31 -20.84
CA ASP A 195 16.40 3.34 -21.13
C ASP A 195 15.25 3.29 -20.09
N TYR A 196 14.98 4.41 -19.49
CA TYR A 196 13.96 4.55 -18.44
C TYR A 196 13.51 6.00 -18.29
N GLU A 197 12.33 6.17 -17.73
CA GLU A 197 11.76 7.48 -17.36
C GLU A 197 11.59 7.58 -15.84
N VAL A 198 11.82 8.77 -15.29
CA VAL A 198 11.68 9.04 -13.84
C VAL A 198 10.67 10.14 -13.61
N THR A 199 9.70 9.88 -12.73
CA THR A 199 8.67 10.87 -12.35
C THR A 199 9.04 11.64 -11.08
N SER A 200 9.97 11.12 -10.27
CA SER A 200 10.46 11.81 -9.06
C SER A 200 11.92 11.49 -8.76
N THR A 201 12.65 12.53 -8.36
CA THR A 201 14.03 12.47 -7.84
C THR A 201 14.16 13.14 -6.47
N SER A 202 13.06 13.34 -5.75
CA SER A 202 12.93 14.23 -4.58
C SER A 202 14.00 14.07 -3.49
N THR A 203 14.52 12.87 -3.29
CA THR A 203 15.50 12.56 -2.23
C THR A 203 16.89 12.21 -2.77
N LEU A 204 17.09 12.34 -4.07
CA LEU A 204 18.38 12.09 -4.71
C LEU A 204 19.18 13.38 -4.82
N THR A 205 20.47 13.30 -4.54
CA THR A 205 21.41 14.39 -4.83
C THR A 205 21.76 14.45 -6.32
N ALA A 206 22.26 15.58 -6.78
CA ALA A 206 22.73 15.73 -8.17
C ALA A 206 23.80 14.70 -8.54
N ASP A 207 24.72 14.40 -7.59
CA ASP A 207 25.79 13.42 -7.78
C ASP A 207 25.21 11.98 -7.89
N GLU A 208 24.21 11.65 -7.10
CA GLU A 208 23.53 10.34 -7.19
C GLU A 208 22.81 10.17 -8.53
N ILE A 209 22.10 11.20 -8.99
CA ILE A 209 21.45 11.20 -10.32
C ILE A 209 22.50 11.01 -11.42
N ALA A 210 23.63 11.73 -11.36
CA ALA A 210 24.73 11.60 -12.32
C ALA A 210 25.37 10.21 -12.32
N GLN A 211 25.33 9.49 -11.17
CA GLN A 211 25.82 8.12 -11.03
C GLN A 211 24.78 7.05 -11.43
N GLY A 212 23.58 7.45 -11.89
CA GLY A 212 22.52 6.56 -12.33
C GLY A 212 21.64 6.02 -11.21
N TYR A 213 21.60 6.67 -10.03
CA TYR A 213 20.65 6.32 -8.99
C TYR A 213 19.25 6.83 -9.33
N VAL A 214 18.27 6.00 -9.11
CA VAL A 214 16.83 6.30 -9.28
C VAL A 214 16.05 5.86 -8.04
N LEU A 215 14.86 6.40 -7.87
CA LEU A 215 13.87 5.85 -6.94
C LEU A 215 13.04 4.80 -7.70
N ALA A 216 13.23 3.52 -7.41
CA ALA A 216 12.67 2.42 -8.19
C ALA A 216 11.14 2.51 -8.34
N CYS A 217 10.42 3.06 -7.34
CA CYS A 217 8.97 3.22 -7.39
C CYS A 217 8.49 4.33 -8.35
N SER A 218 9.38 5.25 -8.74
CA SER A 218 9.11 6.35 -9.68
C SER A 218 9.92 6.23 -10.98
N CYS A 219 10.54 5.07 -11.21
CA CYS A 219 11.32 4.77 -12.40
C CYS A 219 10.56 3.75 -13.25
N ARG A 220 10.22 4.11 -14.49
CA ARG A 220 9.58 3.24 -15.49
C ARG A 220 10.60 2.79 -16.50
N LEU A 221 10.56 1.51 -16.83
CA LEU A 221 11.47 0.91 -17.77
C LEU A 221 10.89 0.98 -19.18
N THR A 222 11.61 1.63 -20.10
CA THR A 222 11.21 1.85 -21.49
C THR A 222 12.06 1.07 -22.49
N GLY A 223 13.17 0.49 -22.03
CA GLY A 223 14.06 -0.38 -22.80
C GLY A 223 14.85 -1.29 -21.87
N ASP A 224 15.77 -2.05 -22.43
CA ASP A 224 16.65 -2.95 -21.67
C ASP A 224 17.47 -2.17 -20.65
N VAL A 225 17.58 -2.70 -19.43
CA VAL A 225 18.30 -2.05 -18.32
C VAL A 225 19.26 -3.00 -17.65
N GLU A 226 20.32 -2.42 -17.08
CA GLU A 226 21.33 -3.14 -16.30
C GLU A 226 21.46 -2.47 -14.92
N LEU A 227 21.22 -3.26 -13.86
CA LEU A 227 21.35 -2.85 -12.47
C LEU A 227 22.74 -3.19 -11.92
N ALA A 228 23.24 -2.35 -10.98
CA ALA A 228 24.52 -2.53 -10.31
C ALA A 228 24.58 -3.80 -9.47
#